data_8a45dc2da6baad37d2c4c0a6294d8221
#
_entry.id   8a45dc2da6baad37d2c4c0a6294d8221
#
_cell.length_a   1.000
_cell.length_b   1.000
_cell.length_c   1.000
_cell.angle_alpha   90.00
_cell.angle_beta   90.00
_cell.angle_gamma   90.00
#
_symmetry.space_group_name_H-M   'P 1'
#
loop_
_entity.id
_entity.type
_entity.pdbx_description
1 polymer ?
#
loop_
_entity_poly.entity_id
_entity_poly.type
_entity_poly.pdbx_seq_one_letter_code
_entity_poly.pdbx_strand_id
1 'polypeptide(L)'
;MDNDLHCIPTMNRELIINVNPTEVSIALCEDKVLVELNKEQCQTGFSVGDIYLGRVRKIMPGLNAAFVNIGHEKDAFIHYLDLGQNFASLQRIVDSREKRMMRVESMKLEPELAKEGRIGDHLQVGQTIMVQITKEAISTKGPRLTADVSLAGRN
;
A
#
# COMPACT_ATOMS: atom_id res chain seq x y z
N MET A 1 -21.77 50.71 -6.95
CA MET A 1 -21.43 49.44 -7.64
C MET A 1 -20.70 48.63 -6.59
N ASP A 2 -21.50 47.92 -5.81
CA ASP A 2 -21.00 47.11 -4.69
C ASP A 2 -20.50 45.79 -5.25
N ASN A 3 -19.20 45.57 -5.10
CA ASN A 3 -18.54 44.33 -5.44
C ASN A 3 -18.67 43.38 -4.24
N ASP A 4 -19.84 42.74 -4.09
CA ASP A 4 -20.00 41.64 -3.13
C ASP A 4 -19.17 40.45 -3.61
N LEU A 5 -17.92 40.42 -3.15
CA LEU A 5 -17.13 39.20 -3.16
C LEU A 5 -17.82 38.20 -2.25
N HIS A 6 -18.60 37.31 -2.84
CA HIS A 6 -19.11 36.11 -2.16
C HIS A 6 -17.91 35.31 -1.65
N CYS A 7 -17.57 35.52 -0.38
CA CYS A 7 -16.66 34.65 0.34
C CYS A 7 -17.35 33.29 0.49
N ILE A 8 -16.99 32.34 -0.37
CA ILE A 8 -17.44 30.95 -0.22
C ILE A 8 -16.82 30.46 1.10
N PRO A 9 -17.62 30.13 2.13
CA PRO A 9 -17.07 29.61 3.37
C PRO A 9 -16.32 28.32 3.05
N THR A 10 -15.00 28.31 3.23
CA THR A 10 -14.19 27.10 3.14
C THR A 10 -14.52 26.24 4.34
N MET A 11 -15.32 25.20 4.13
CA MET A 11 -15.62 24.19 5.15
C MET A 11 -14.32 23.49 5.53
N ASN A 12 -13.95 23.56 6.80
CA ASN A 12 -12.75 22.89 7.31
C ASN A 12 -13.10 21.45 7.69
N ARG A 13 -12.49 20.47 7.01
CA ARG A 13 -12.66 19.05 7.27
C ARG A 13 -11.42 18.48 7.92
N GLU A 14 -11.61 17.81 9.05
CA GLU A 14 -10.55 17.17 9.81
C GLU A 14 -10.84 15.68 9.95
N LEU A 15 -9.86 14.85 9.61
CA LEU A 15 -9.91 13.39 9.84
C LEU A 15 -9.04 13.05 11.04
N ILE A 16 -9.66 12.57 12.10
CA ILE A 16 -8.98 12.18 13.34
C ILE A 16 -8.93 10.66 13.40
N ILE A 17 -7.74 10.09 13.46
CA ILE A 17 -7.53 8.64 13.53
C ILE A 17 -6.86 8.32 14.86
N ASN A 18 -7.52 7.50 15.68
CA ASN A 18 -6.99 6.99 16.93
C ASN A 18 -6.81 5.48 16.82
N VAL A 19 -5.59 5.00 17.05
CA VAL A 19 -5.23 3.58 16.92
C VAL A 19 -4.86 3.02 18.28
N ASN A 20 -5.60 2.01 18.73
CA ASN A 20 -5.29 1.18 19.88
C ASN A 20 -4.92 -0.24 19.39
N PRO A 21 -4.29 -1.08 20.22
CA PRO A 21 -3.94 -2.45 19.83
C PRO A 21 -5.12 -3.32 19.37
N THR A 22 -6.34 -2.98 19.80
CA THR A 22 -7.55 -3.77 19.54
C THR A 22 -8.56 -3.08 18.63
N GLU A 23 -8.46 -1.77 18.46
CA GLU A 23 -9.47 -0.97 17.76
C GLU A 23 -8.84 0.24 17.06
N VAL A 24 -9.32 0.55 15.87
CA VAL A 24 -9.08 1.82 15.17
C VAL A 24 -10.37 2.62 15.17
N SER A 25 -10.31 3.85 15.72
CA SER A 25 -11.43 4.80 15.67
C SER A 25 -11.11 5.90 14.66
N ILE A 26 -11.99 6.13 13.71
CA ILE A 26 -11.85 7.12 12.64
C ILE A 26 -13.01 8.10 12.76
N ALA A 27 -12.70 9.38 13.04
CA ALA A 27 -13.70 10.45 13.18
C ALA A 27 -13.51 11.48 12.06
N LEU A 28 -14.59 11.80 11.35
CA LEU A 28 -14.66 12.94 10.45
C LEU A 28 -15.32 14.11 11.18
N CYS A 29 -14.63 15.23 11.24
CA CYS A 29 -15.16 16.48 11.77
C CYS A 29 -15.30 17.52 10.64
N GLU A 30 -16.39 18.26 10.64
CA GLU A 30 -16.62 19.45 9.78
C GLU A 30 -16.81 20.65 10.71
N ASP A 31 -15.98 21.67 10.53
CA ASP A 31 -15.96 22.89 11.35
C ASP A 31 -15.94 22.57 12.88
N LYS A 32 -15.14 21.56 13.27
CA LYS A 32 -14.99 21.04 14.64
C LYS A 32 -16.22 20.29 15.19
N VAL A 33 -17.21 20.01 14.35
CA VAL A 33 -18.37 19.20 14.72
C VAL A 33 -18.15 17.78 14.20
N LEU A 34 -18.33 16.77 15.06
CA LEU A 34 -18.25 15.37 14.67
C LEU A 34 -19.42 15.02 13.73
N VAL A 35 -19.10 14.62 12.50
CA VAL A 35 -20.07 14.25 11.47
C VAL A 35 -20.18 12.73 11.35
N GLU A 36 -19.08 12.01 11.42
CA GLU A 36 -19.03 10.57 11.27
C GLU A 36 -18.01 9.95 12.22
N LEU A 37 -18.35 8.82 12.83
CA LEU A 37 -17.47 8.05 13.68
C LEU A 37 -17.55 6.57 13.30
N ASN A 38 -16.43 6.06 12.78
CA ASN A 38 -16.26 4.64 12.47
C ASN A 38 -15.32 4.00 13.48
N LYS A 39 -15.64 2.78 13.89
CA LYS A 39 -14.81 1.96 14.76
C LYS A 39 -14.62 0.60 14.13
N GLU A 40 -13.36 0.21 13.99
CA GLU A 40 -12.99 -1.09 13.43
C GLU A 40 -12.10 -1.83 14.43
N GLN A 41 -12.36 -3.11 14.61
CA GLN A 41 -11.49 -3.97 15.41
C GLN A 41 -10.23 -4.30 14.61
N CYS A 42 -9.06 -4.15 15.24
CA CYS A 42 -7.81 -4.60 14.66
C CYS A 42 -7.86 -6.13 14.51
N GLN A 43 -8.05 -6.60 13.29
CA GLN A 43 -7.92 -8.02 12.99
C GLN A 43 -6.42 -8.38 13.04
N THR A 44 -6.08 -9.36 13.86
CA THR A 44 -4.69 -9.88 14.00
C THR A 44 -4.31 -10.86 12.88
N GLY A 45 -5.06 -10.88 11.79
CA GLY A 45 -4.87 -11.78 10.66
C GLY A 45 -4.21 -11.12 9.46
N PHE A 46 -3.78 -11.95 8.52
CA PHE A 46 -3.30 -11.52 7.20
C PHE A 46 -4.46 -11.61 6.22
N SER A 47 -5.21 -10.52 6.07
CA SER A 47 -6.45 -10.45 5.29
C SER A 47 -6.24 -9.88 3.89
N VAL A 48 -7.12 -10.25 2.95
CA VAL A 48 -7.14 -9.64 1.61
C VAL A 48 -7.30 -8.13 1.73
N GLY A 49 -6.48 -7.38 1.00
CA GLY A 49 -6.45 -5.92 1.04
C GLY A 49 -5.39 -5.34 1.97
N ASP A 50 -4.87 -6.10 2.95
CA ASP A 50 -3.81 -5.64 3.84
C ASP A 50 -2.52 -5.34 3.09
N ILE A 51 -1.85 -4.24 3.48
CA ILE A 51 -0.62 -3.76 2.85
C ILE A 51 0.55 -3.95 3.80
N TYR A 52 1.63 -4.52 3.29
CA TYR A 52 2.86 -4.80 4.04
C TYR A 52 4.10 -4.27 3.34
N LEU A 53 5.13 -3.98 4.12
CA LEU A 53 6.50 -3.89 3.65
C LEU A 53 7.12 -5.28 3.80
N GLY A 54 7.15 -6.03 2.70
CA GLY A 54 7.64 -7.39 2.66
C GLY A 54 9.11 -7.45 2.21
N ARG A 55 9.84 -8.47 2.69
CA ARG A 55 11.23 -8.71 2.30
C ARG A 55 11.34 -9.88 1.34
N VAL A 56 11.92 -9.66 0.17
CA VAL A 56 12.15 -10.72 -0.82
C VAL A 56 13.09 -11.78 -0.26
N ARG A 57 12.63 -13.01 -0.15
CA ARG A 57 13.39 -14.15 0.38
C ARG A 57 14.06 -14.97 -0.69
N LYS A 58 13.33 -15.21 -1.78
CA LYS A 58 13.81 -16.07 -2.88
C LYS A 58 13.19 -15.66 -4.19
N ILE A 59 13.97 -15.67 -5.25
CA ILE A 59 13.50 -15.49 -6.63
C ILE A 59 13.45 -16.86 -7.30
N MET A 60 12.37 -17.12 -8.05
CA MET A 60 12.11 -18.37 -8.78
C MET A 60 12.01 -18.06 -10.28
N PRO A 61 13.13 -18.02 -11.02
CA PRO A 61 13.14 -17.62 -12.43
C PRO A 61 12.25 -18.52 -13.30
N GLY A 62 12.21 -19.82 -13.04
CA GLY A 62 11.39 -20.78 -13.79
C GLY A 62 9.88 -20.56 -13.65
N LEU A 63 9.42 -19.89 -12.59
CA LEU A 63 8.04 -19.51 -12.36
C LEU A 63 7.78 -18.03 -12.65
N ASN A 64 8.80 -17.28 -13.01
CA ASN A 64 8.78 -15.81 -13.10
C ASN A 64 8.16 -15.15 -11.85
N ALA A 65 8.54 -15.64 -10.67
CA ALA A 65 7.92 -15.31 -9.39
C ALA A 65 8.95 -15.14 -8.27
N ALA A 66 8.53 -14.59 -7.14
CA ALA A 66 9.33 -14.49 -5.93
C ALA A 66 8.52 -14.90 -4.69
N PHE A 67 9.25 -15.33 -3.65
CA PHE A 67 8.72 -15.50 -2.32
C PHE A 67 9.13 -14.31 -1.44
N VAL A 68 8.15 -13.79 -0.69
CA VAL A 68 8.27 -12.57 0.09
C VAL A 68 7.82 -12.84 1.53
N ASN A 69 8.66 -12.49 2.48
CA ASN A 69 8.31 -12.53 3.90
C ASN A 69 7.56 -11.25 4.28
N ILE A 70 6.32 -11.38 4.73
CA ILE A 70 5.46 -10.29 5.23
C ILE A 70 5.19 -10.41 6.73
N GLY A 71 5.92 -11.32 7.43
CA GLY A 71 5.67 -11.64 8.83
C GLY A 71 4.70 -12.82 9.04
N HIS A 72 4.10 -13.33 7.97
CA HIS A 72 3.29 -14.55 8.03
C HIS A 72 4.18 -15.79 8.21
N GLU A 73 3.63 -16.87 8.83
CA GLU A 73 4.33 -18.14 9.06
C GLU A 73 4.93 -18.73 7.77
N LYS A 74 4.23 -18.57 6.65
CA LYS A 74 4.67 -19.00 5.32
C LYS A 74 5.00 -17.82 4.44
N ASP A 75 6.09 -17.92 3.69
CA ASP A 75 6.44 -16.90 2.71
C ASP A 75 5.31 -16.73 1.69
N ALA A 76 4.96 -15.49 1.42
CA ALA A 76 3.93 -15.13 0.45
C ALA A 76 4.49 -15.17 -0.97
N PHE A 77 3.62 -15.36 -1.96
CA PHE A 77 3.97 -15.51 -3.37
C PHE A 77 3.57 -14.28 -4.18
N ILE A 78 4.50 -13.80 -5.02
CA ILE A 78 4.25 -12.74 -6.01
C ILE A 78 4.77 -13.18 -7.38
N HIS A 79 3.96 -13.04 -8.43
CA HIS A 79 4.36 -13.28 -9.81
C HIS A 79 4.76 -11.97 -10.49
N TYR A 80 5.54 -12.02 -11.58
CA TYR A 80 5.95 -10.83 -12.33
C TYR A 80 4.78 -9.94 -12.72
N LEU A 81 3.69 -10.52 -13.22
CA LEU A 81 2.48 -9.77 -13.60
C LEU A 81 1.77 -9.09 -12.42
N ASP A 82 2.00 -9.55 -11.20
CA ASP A 82 1.44 -8.98 -9.99
C ASP A 82 2.27 -7.78 -9.46
N LEU A 83 3.42 -7.44 -10.09
CA LEU A 83 4.19 -6.25 -9.75
C LEU A 83 3.45 -4.95 -10.10
N GLY A 84 2.64 -4.99 -11.17
CA GLY A 84 1.93 -3.80 -11.66
C GLY A 84 2.84 -2.84 -12.45
N GLN A 85 2.22 -1.99 -13.25
CA GLN A 85 2.94 -1.07 -14.15
C GLN A 85 3.75 -0.02 -13.37
N ASN A 86 3.24 0.44 -12.22
CA ASN A 86 3.85 1.50 -11.41
C ASN A 86 4.86 1.01 -10.37
N PHE A 87 5.26 -0.27 -10.44
CA PHE A 87 6.16 -0.88 -9.45
C PHE A 87 7.45 -0.07 -9.22
N ALA A 88 8.11 0.38 -10.29
CA ALA A 88 9.36 1.13 -10.19
C ALA A 88 9.18 2.44 -9.40
N SER A 89 8.08 3.16 -9.63
CA SER A 89 7.74 4.38 -8.90
C SER A 89 7.46 4.11 -7.42
N LEU A 90 6.69 3.05 -7.11
CA LEU A 90 6.41 2.65 -5.74
C LEU A 90 7.69 2.19 -5.01
N GLN A 91 8.54 1.41 -5.68
CA GLN A 91 9.82 0.98 -5.11
C GLN A 91 10.71 2.17 -4.75
N ARG A 92 10.75 3.20 -5.59
CA ARG A 92 11.50 4.42 -5.30
C ARG A 92 10.98 5.14 -4.04
N ILE A 93 9.67 5.10 -3.78
CA ILE A 93 9.10 5.63 -2.54
C ILE A 93 9.60 4.82 -1.34
N VAL A 94 9.55 3.49 -1.41
CA VAL A 94 10.04 2.61 -0.35
C VAL A 94 11.52 2.88 -0.05
N ASP A 95 12.36 2.86 -1.09
CA ASP A 95 13.81 3.08 -0.96
C ASP A 95 14.15 4.47 -0.40
N SER A 96 13.40 5.51 -0.79
CA SER A 96 13.61 6.87 -0.30
C SER A 96 13.22 7.04 1.17
N ARG A 97 12.19 6.33 1.63
CA ARG A 97 11.77 6.32 3.03
C ARG A 97 12.78 5.61 3.92
N GLU A 98 13.33 4.48 3.49
CA GLU A 98 14.41 3.79 4.20
C GLU A 98 15.65 4.70 4.37
N LYS A 99 15.96 5.50 3.35
CA LYS A 99 17.10 6.43 3.35
C LYS A 99 16.79 7.82 3.91
N ARG A 100 15.55 8.12 4.30
CA ARG A 100 15.08 9.44 4.76
C ARG A 100 15.40 10.61 3.79
N MET A 101 15.44 10.36 2.48
CA MET A 101 16.04 11.28 1.52
C MET A 101 15.07 12.09 0.64
N MET A 102 13.74 11.84 0.62
CA MET A 102 12.86 12.56 -0.31
C MET A 102 11.47 12.90 0.25
N ARG A 103 10.94 14.04 -0.23
CA ARG A 103 9.51 14.38 -0.13
C ARG A 103 8.79 13.77 -1.33
N VAL A 104 7.67 13.09 -1.09
CA VAL A 104 6.85 12.40 -2.11
C VAL A 104 6.36 13.37 -3.19
N GLU A 105 6.07 14.62 -2.81
CA GLU A 105 5.55 15.69 -3.69
C GLU A 105 6.51 16.08 -4.84
N SER A 106 7.80 15.77 -4.71
CA SER A 106 8.83 16.10 -5.70
C SER A 106 9.25 14.91 -6.58
N MET A 107 8.57 13.76 -6.46
CA MET A 107 8.95 12.55 -7.19
C MET A 107 8.48 12.61 -8.65
N LYS A 108 9.42 12.34 -9.56
CA LYS A 108 9.08 12.01 -10.94
C LYS A 108 8.70 10.53 -11.00
N LEU A 109 7.65 10.24 -11.76
CA LEU A 109 7.26 8.85 -12.03
C LEU A 109 8.34 8.16 -12.87
N GLU A 110 8.62 6.92 -12.53
CA GLU A 110 9.50 6.05 -13.31
C GLU A 110 8.71 5.47 -14.50
N PRO A 111 9.40 5.03 -15.57
CA PRO A 111 8.76 4.35 -16.68
C PRO A 111 7.95 3.13 -16.19
N GLU A 112 6.81 2.91 -16.81
CA GLU A 112 5.94 1.77 -16.53
C GLU A 112 6.65 0.44 -16.84
N LEU A 113 6.40 -0.58 -16.01
CA LEU A 113 6.86 -1.93 -16.28
C LEU A 113 6.20 -2.48 -17.56
N ALA A 114 7.01 -3.08 -18.42
CA ALA A 114 6.50 -3.80 -19.60
C ALA A 114 5.62 -4.97 -19.15
N LYS A 115 4.62 -5.34 -19.97
CA LYS A 115 3.77 -6.52 -19.70
C LYS A 115 4.57 -7.82 -19.77
N GLU A 116 5.62 -7.85 -20.58
CA GLU A 116 6.54 -8.97 -20.72
C GLU A 116 7.89 -8.62 -20.10
N GLY A 117 8.35 -9.44 -19.15
CA GLY A 117 9.61 -9.23 -18.45
C GLY A 117 9.93 -10.37 -17.49
N ARG A 118 11.05 -10.25 -16.82
CA ARG A 118 11.51 -11.24 -15.83
C ARG A 118 11.54 -10.62 -14.47
N ILE A 119 11.00 -11.30 -13.49
CA ILE A 119 10.94 -10.81 -12.10
C ILE A 119 12.34 -10.51 -11.53
N GLY A 120 13.34 -11.29 -11.94
CA GLY A 120 14.73 -11.12 -11.51
C GLY A 120 15.41 -9.84 -12.01
N ASP A 121 14.85 -9.18 -13.04
CA ASP A 121 15.36 -7.90 -13.53
C ASP A 121 14.91 -6.73 -12.63
N HIS A 122 13.88 -6.96 -11.81
CA HIS A 122 13.25 -5.92 -10.98
C HIS A 122 13.35 -6.18 -9.48
N LEU A 123 13.51 -7.44 -9.05
CA LEU A 123 13.63 -7.82 -7.64
C LEU A 123 14.98 -8.45 -7.32
N GLN A 124 15.46 -8.15 -6.12
CA GLN A 124 16.66 -8.76 -5.55
C GLN A 124 16.34 -9.41 -4.21
N VAL A 125 17.03 -10.50 -3.87
CA VAL A 125 16.92 -11.14 -2.56
C VAL A 125 17.35 -10.16 -1.47
N GLY A 126 16.54 -10.05 -0.43
CA GLY A 126 16.75 -9.10 0.68
C GLY A 126 16.14 -7.71 0.47
N GLN A 127 15.66 -7.39 -0.74
CA GLN A 127 14.99 -6.12 -1.04
C GLN A 127 13.66 -6.02 -0.27
N THR A 128 13.37 -4.81 0.25
CA THR A 128 12.07 -4.47 0.83
C THR A 128 11.16 -3.94 -0.28
N ILE A 129 9.94 -4.48 -0.37
CA ILE A 129 8.92 -4.05 -1.34
C ILE A 129 7.59 -3.80 -0.65
N MET A 130 6.80 -2.86 -1.17
CA MET A 130 5.42 -2.65 -0.73
C MET A 130 4.51 -3.61 -1.48
N VAL A 131 3.71 -4.37 -0.74
CA VAL A 131 2.84 -5.41 -1.30
C VAL A 131 1.50 -5.44 -0.59
N GLN A 132 0.47 -5.87 -1.31
CA GLN A 132 -0.89 -6.05 -0.82
C GLN A 132 -1.32 -7.51 -0.98
N ILE A 133 -2.03 -8.05 0.00
CA ILE A 133 -2.58 -9.40 -0.08
C ILE A 133 -3.77 -9.43 -1.04
N THR A 134 -3.71 -10.27 -2.06
CA THR A 134 -4.80 -10.52 -3.01
C THR A 134 -5.55 -11.80 -2.73
N LYS A 135 -4.88 -12.78 -2.09
CA LYS A 135 -5.51 -14.03 -1.62
C LYS A 135 -4.85 -14.45 -0.31
N GLU A 136 -5.66 -14.86 0.63
CA GLU A 136 -5.20 -15.40 1.91
C GLU A 136 -4.44 -16.72 1.74
N ALA A 137 -3.68 -17.08 2.77
CA ALA A 137 -3.00 -18.36 2.82
C ALA A 137 -4.00 -19.52 2.83
N ILE A 138 -3.75 -20.55 2.05
CA ILE A 138 -4.60 -21.74 1.99
C ILE A 138 -3.75 -22.99 2.24
N SER A 139 -4.10 -23.76 3.27
CA SER A 139 -3.44 -25.01 3.61
C SER A 139 -1.91 -24.87 3.71
N THR A 140 -1.16 -25.45 2.77
CA THR A 140 0.31 -25.42 2.73
C THR A 140 0.91 -24.22 2.01
N LYS A 141 0.08 -23.41 1.34
CA LYS A 141 0.52 -22.26 0.52
C LYS A 141 0.39 -20.96 1.31
N GLY A 142 1.42 -20.12 1.24
CA GLY A 142 1.38 -18.76 1.76
C GLY A 142 0.44 -17.84 0.98
N PRO A 143 0.22 -16.60 1.47
CA PRO A 143 -0.64 -15.63 0.80
C PRO A 143 -0.14 -15.29 -0.61
N ARG A 144 -1.06 -14.88 -1.51
CA ARG A 144 -0.69 -14.28 -2.79
C ARG A 144 -0.67 -12.77 -2.67
N LEU A 145 0.34 -12.17 -3.27
CA LEU A 145 0.58 -10.74 -3.21
C LEU A 145 0.47 -10.07 -4.58
N THR A 146 0.21 -8.76 -4.53
CA THR A 146 0.44 -7.83 -5.64
C THR A 146 1.25 -6.63 -5.12
N ALA A 147 2.06 -6.03 -5.98
CA ALA A 147 2.67 -4.72 -5.73
C ALA A 147 1.89 -3.59 -6.43
N ASP A 148 0.83 -3.91 -7.17
CA ASP A 148 -0.14 -2.94 -7.67
C ASP A 148 -1.17 -2.64 -6.57
N VAL A 149 -0.74 -1.80 -5.62
CA VAL A 149 -1.51 -1.49 -4.42
C VAL A 149 -2.73 -0.66 -4.78
N SER A 150 -3.90 -1.12 -4.36
CA SER A 150 -5.17 -0.41 -4.51
C SER A 150 -5.77 -0.09 -3.14
N LEU A 151 -6.32 1.11 -3.01
CA LEU A 151 -7.05 1.54 -1.82
C LEU A 151 -8.51 1.71 -2.21
N ALA A 152 -9.40 1.17 -1.38
CA ALA A 152 -10.83 1.40 -1.56
C ALA A 152 -11.11 2.89 -1.39
N GLY A 153 -11.63 3.51 -2.44
CA GLY A 153 -12.13 4.87 -2.41
C GLY A 153 -13.63 4.91 -2.12
N ARG A 154 -14.16 6.11 -1.96
CA ARG A 154 -15.59 6.32 -1.74
C ARG A 154 -16.43 6.10 -3.02
N ASN A 155 -15.78 6.24 -4.19
CA ASN A 155 -16.40 6.11 -5.52
C ASN A 155 -15.61 5.14 -6.37
#